data_5a52a76bcca34307add468c29c9f09a5
#
_entry.id   5a52a76bcca34307add468c29c9f09a5
#
_cell.length_a   1.000
_cell.length_b   1.000
_cell.length_c   1.000
_cell.angle_alpha   90.00
_cell.angle_beta   90.00
_cell.angle_gamma   90.00
#
_symmetry.space_group_name_H-M   'P 1'
#
loop_
_entity.id
_entity.type
_entity.pdbx_description
1 polymer ?
#
loop_
_entity_poly.entity_id
_entity_poly.type
_entity_poly.pdbx_seq_one_letter_code
_entity_poly.pdbx_strand_id
1 'polypeptide(L)'
;VEATSFAAGFNMLAGIASSNSGIIFVKLVDYSQRSKTSSQIASALTEELYVAVPEAVSYAFISPSIPGLGVTSGITLQVQDLEGRGTEFLADETMRFMDSLRKQPQIGSVTTQFNAGIPQRRIEVDKEKALAQGVPLRSFYKTMSTLLGGSYINNFNRFGKLYQTYIQAAPEYRRDKYSLESYFVDDGQGNSIPVSSFTTVRDTTGVEFVSQ
;
A
#
# COMPACT_ATOMS: atom_id res chain seq x y z
N VAL A 1 21.25 19.98 -4.60
CA VAL A 1 20.71 19.15 -3.51
C VAL A 1 21.76 19.10 -2.42
N GLU A 2 21.37 19.32 -1.16
CA GLU A 2 22.28 19.23 -0.01
C GLU A 2 22.29 17.84 0.60
N ALA A 3 21.12 17.24 0.76
CA ALA A 3 20.96 15.90 1.30
C ALA A 3 19.69 15.24 0.78
N THR A 4 19.69 13.90 0.79
CA THR A 4 18.51 13.08 0.50
C THR A 4 18.38 12.00 1.58
N SER A 5 17.15 11.68 1.94
CA SER A 5 16.80 10.50 2.74
C SER A 5 15.57 9.84 2.14
N PHE A 6 15.44 8.53 2.33
CA PHE A 6 14.32 7.79 1.74
C PHE A 6 13.75 6.77 2.71
N ALA A 7 12.48 6.45 2.51
CA ALA A 7 11.80 5.34 3.15
C ALA A 7 11.09 4.53 2.07
N ALA A 8 11.46 3.26 1.93
CA ALA A 8 10.78 2.30 1.07
C ALA A 8 9.75 1.51 1.89
N GLY A 9 8.68 1.07 1.25
CA GLY A 9 7.64 0.29 1.91
C GLY A 9 6.64 1.15 2.71
N PHE A 10 6.55 2.45 2.41
CA PHE A 10 5.64 3.36 3.09
C PHE A 10 5.04 4.39 2.13
N ASN A 11 3.72 4.47 2.11
CA ASN A 11 2.97 5.52 1.43
C ASN A 11 2.69 6.65 2.43
N MET A 12 3.48 7.72 2.37
CA MET A 12 3.36 8.83 3.30
C MET A 12 2.04 9.59 3.18
N LEU A 13 1.49 9.69 1.97
CA LEU A 13 0.26 10.44 1.73
C LEU A 13 -0.97 9.71 2.28
N ALA A 14 -0.97 8.39 2.16
CA ALA A 14 -2.00 7.53 2.75
C ALA A 14 -1.73 7.21 4.24
N GLY A 15 -0.51 7.39 4.71
CA GLY A 15 -0.11 7.07 6.08
C GLY A 15 -0.03 5.56 6.37
N ILE A 16 0.17 4.73 5.35
CA ILE A 16 0.15 3.27 5.47
C ILE A 16 1.46 2.62 5.02
N ALA A 17 1.74 1.44 5.56
CA ALA A 17 2.77 0.56 5.02
C ALA A 17 2.30 0.00 3.65
N SER A 18 3.15 0.10 2.64
CA SER A 18 2.82 -0.27 1.26
C SER A 18 4.08 -0.73 0.54
N SER A 19 4.13 -2.00 0.16
CA SER A 19 5.32 -2.61 -0.43
C SER A 19 5.68 -2.07 -1.82
N ASN A 20 4.74 -1.42 -2.50
CA ASN A 20 4.90 -0.82 -3.84
C ASN A 20 5.09 0.70 -3.79
N SER A 21 5.25 1.29 -2.61
CA SER A 21 5.38 2.73 -2.43
C SER A 21 6.65 3.09 -1.66
N GLY A 22 7.11 4.31 -1.86
CA GLY A 22 8.22 4.87 -1.12
C GLY A 22 8.21 6.39 -1.19
N ILE A 23 8.98 7.03 -0.33
CA ILE A 23 9.16 8.47 -0.30
C ILE A 23 10.64 8.83 -0.24
N ILE A 24 10.99 9.89 -0.92
CA ILE A 24 12.32 10.49 -0.89
C ILE A 24 12.18 11.93 -0.40
N PHE A 25 12.87 12.24 0.68
CA PHE A 25 13.00 13.61 1.17
C PHE A 25 14.25 14.23 0.57
N VAL A 26 14.07 15.37 -0.09
CA VAL A 26 15.16 16.08 -0.75
C VAL A 26 15.37 17.43 -0.06
N LYS A 27 16.50 17.60 0.64
CA LYS A 27 16.91 18.87 1.19
C LYS A 27 17.63 19.68 0.11
N LEU A 28 17.06 20.80 -0.25
CA LEU A 28 17.68 21.72 -1.21
C LEU A 28 18.72 22.61 -0.51
N VAL A 29 19.72 23.05 -1.24
CA VAL A 29 20.65 24.10 -0.80
C VAL A 29 19.88 25.40 -0.53
N ASP A 30 20.48 26.30 0.24
CA ASP A 30 19.89 27.59 0.58
C ASP A 30 19.45 28.41 -0.64
N TYR A 31 18.45 29.26 -0.47
CA TYR A 31 17.93 30.10 -1.54
C TYR A 31 19.00 31.00 -2.18
N SER A 32 19.97 31.43 -1.39
CA SER A 32 21.10 32.24 -1.86
C SER A 32 22.04 31.50 -2.83
N GLN A 33 22.00 30.17 -2.81
CA GLN A 33 22.87 29.28 -3.61
C GLN A 33 22.14 28.65 -4.80
N ARG A 34 20.88 29.02 -5.07
CA ARG A 34 20.09 28.48 -6.19
C ARG A 34 19.23 29.53 -6.86
N SER A 35 19.08 29.41 -8.16
CA SER A 35 18.27 30.32 -8.97
C SER A 35 16.81 29.86 -9.11
N LYS A 36 16.52 28.56 -8.91
CA LYS A 36 15.16 28.01 -9.06
C LYS A 36 14.46 27.93 -7.71
N THR A 37 13.17 28.21 -7.69
CA THR A 37 12.31 28.00 -6.53
C THR A 37 12.06 26.52 -6.26
N SER A 38 11.63 26.17 -5.07
CA SER A 38 11.28 24.77 -4.73
C SER A 38 10.17 24.23 -5.64
N SER A 39 9.18 25.05 -5.97
CA SER A 39 8.08 24.70 -6.87
C SER A 39 8.59 24.40 -8.29
N GLN A 40 9.46 25.25 -8.83
CA GLN A 40 10.06 25.04 -10.15
C GLN A 40 10.90 23.75 -10.21
N ILE A 41 11.62 23.45 -9.11
CA ILE A 41 12.40 22.21 -9.00
C ILE A 41 11.47 21.00 -8.94
N ALA A 42 10.39 21.07 -8.13
CA ALA A 42 9.43 19.96 -8.00
C ALA A 42 8.73 19.67 -9.35
N SER A 43 8.32 20.71 -10.09
CA SER A 43 7.70 20.51 -11.41
C SER A 43 8.67 19.87 -12.41
N ALA A 44 9.90 20.40 -12.51
CA ALA A 44 10.91 19.85 -13.40
C ALA A 44 11.29 18.40 -13.05
N LEU A 45 11.42 18.12 -11.75
CA LEU A 45 11.72 16.77 -11.27
C LEU A 45 10.59 15.79 -11.58
N THR A 46 9.33 16.19 -11.48
CA THR A 46 8.19 15.36 -11.83
C THR A 46 8.21 15.00 -13.32
N GLU A 47 8.52 15.94 -14.20
CA GLU A 47 8.65 15.70 -15.65
C GLU A 47 9.80 14.73 -15.96
N GLU A 48 10.95 14.94 -15.33
CA GLU A 48 12.12 14.07 -15.50
C GLU A 48 11.85 12.65 -14.99
N LEU A 49 11.20 12.51 -13.83
CA LEU A 49 10.86 11.19 -13.25
C LEU A 49 9.88 10.42 -14.14
N TYR A 50 8.91 11.09 -14.76
CA TYR A 50 7.98 10.45 -15.68
C TYR A 50 8.68 9.77 -16.86
N VAL A 51 9.77 10.33 -17.33
CA VAL A 51 10.57 9.78 -18.44
C VAL A 51 11.60 8.76 -17.94
N ALA A 52 12.25 9.06 -16.80
CA ALA A 52 13.36 8.26 -16.30
C ALA A 52 12.93 6.97 -15.59
N VAL A 53 11.70 6.94 -15.03
CA VAL A 53 11.18 5.81 -14.26
C VAL A 53 9.76 5.48 -14.72
N PRO A 54 9.59 4.96 -15.95
CA PRO A 54 8.26 4.68 -16.50
C PRO A 54 7.51 3.55 -15.77
N GLU A 55 8.22 2.73 -14.99
CA GLU A 55 7.64 1.64 -14.21
C GLU A 55 6.92 2.13 -12.92
N ALA A 56 7.11 3.40 -12.53
CA ALA A 56 6.52 3.95 -11.32
C ALA A 56 5.77 5.26 -11.60
N VAL A 57 4.67 5.45 -10.92
CA VAL A 57 4.00 6.76 -10.84
C VAL A 57 4.75 7.61 -9.82
N SER A 58 5.60 8.50 -10.32
CA SER A 58 6.47 9.34 -9.50
C SER A 58 6.11 10.81 -9.66
N TYR A 59 6.06 11.54 -8.56
CA TYR A 59 5.85 12.99 -8.58
C TYR A 59 6.52 13.65 -7.37
N ALA A 60 6.98 14.87 -7.58
CA ALA A 60 7.58 15.68 -6.53
C ALA A 60 6.59 16.76 -6.05
N PHE A 61 6.53 16.97 -4.75
CA PHE A 61 5.71 18.01 -4.14
C PHE A 61 6.48 18.70 -3.02
N ILE A 62 6.05 19.91 -2.68
CA ILE A 62 6.61 20.67 -1.57
C ILE A 62 5.72 20.51 -0.34
N SER A 63 6.35 20.48 0.83
CA SER A 63 5.62 20.51 2.09
C SER A 63 4.79 21.80 2.21
N PRO A 64 3.61 21.76 2.86
CA PRO A 64 2.83 22.97 3.11
C PRO A 64 3.64 23.97 3.95
N SER A 65 3.39 25.25 3.72
CA SER A 65 4.09 26.34 4.42
C SER A 65 3.82 26.37 5.94
N ILE A 66 2.71 25.75 6.37
CA ILE A 66 2.33 25.64 7.79
C ILE A 66 2.46 24.17 8.20
N PRO A 67 3.42 23.81 9.07
CA PRO A 67 3.55 22.45 9.59
C PRO A 67 2.27 21.97 10.29
N GLY A 68 1.86 20.74 10.01
CA GLY A 68 0.66 20.14 10.60
C GLY A 68 -0.66 20.42 9.85
N LEU A 69 -0.63 21.23 8.80
CA LEU A 69 -1.80 21.50 7.97
C LEU A 69 -1.85 20.59 6.73
N GLY A 70 -1.73 19.28 6.95
CA GLY A 70 -1.69 18.26 5.90
C GLY A 70 -0.28 17.87 5.46
N VAL A 71 -0.20 16.96 4.52
CA VAL A 71 1.07 16.46 3.94
C VAL A 71 1.43 17.23 2.66
N THR A 72 0.42 17.69 1.93
CA THR A 72 0.54 18.50 0.71
C THR A 72 -0.32 19.76 0.83
N SER A 73 0.07 20.81 0.12
CA SER A 73 -0.77 22.01 -0.02
C SER A 73 -1.83 21.78 -1.11
N GLY A 74 -3.02 22.39 -0.94
CA GLY A 74 -4.10 22.31 -1.94
C GLY A 74 -5.45 21.99 -1.34
N ILE A 75 -6.38 21.54 -2.20
CA ILE A 75 -7.74 21.12 -1.84
C ILE A 75 -7.84 19.61 -1.96
N THR A 76 -8.39 18.97 -0.94
CA THR A 76 -8.72 17.55 -0.97
C THR A 76 -10.19 17.37 -1.32
N LEU A 77 -10.45 16.59 -2.36
CA LEU A 77 -11.80 16.20 -2.79
C LEU A 77 -11.98 14.71 -2.53
N GLN A 78 -13.18 14.34 -2.06
CA GLN A 78 -13.56 12.95 -1.87
C GLN A 78 -14.58 12.56 -2.93
N VAL A 79 -14.29 11.52 -3.70
CA VAL A 79 -15.21 10.92 -4.67
C VAL A 79 -15.75 9.65 -4.06
N GLN A 80 -17.09 9.52 -4.01
CA GLN A 80 -17.77 8.40 -3.37
C GLN A 80 -18.72 7.72 -4.35
N ASP A 81 -18.71 6.39 -4.33
CA ASP A 81 -19.73 5.57 -4.99
C ASP A 81 -20.87 5.29 -4.00
N LEU A 82 -21.97 6.05 -4.14
CA LEU A 82 -23.15 5.92 -3.26
C LEU A 82 -24.06 4.76 -3.67
N GLU A 83 -23.89 4.21 -4.87
CA GLU A 83 -24.74 3.14 -5.41
C GLU A 83 -24.10 1.75 -5.25
N GLY A 84 -22.84 1.69 -4.82
CA GLY A 84 -22.13 0.43 -4.63
C GLY A 84 -21.81 -0.31 -5.94
N ARG A 85 -21.52 0.42 -7.00
CA ARG A 85 -21.16 -0.13 -8.33
C ARG A 85 -19.78 -0.79 -8.35
N GLY A 86 -18.97 -0.54 -7.32
CA GLY A 86 -17.70 -1.18 -7.11
C GLY A 86 -16.48 -0.33 -7.44
N THR A 87 -15.31 -0.89 -7.10
CA THR A 87 -14.03 -0.15 -7.12
C THR A 87 -13.55 0.21 -8.52
N GLU A 88 -13.82 -0.64 -9.53
CA GLU A 88 -13.46 -0.35 -10.93
C GLU A 88 -14.27 0.83 -11.46
N PHE A 89 -15.58 0.84 -11.22
CA PHE A 89 -16.45 1.95 -11.59
C PHE A 89 -15.99 3.26 -10.93
N LEU A 90 -15.68 3.21 -9.63
CA LEU A 90 -15.19 4.37 -8.90
C LEU A 90 -13.84 4.87 -9.47
N ALA A 91 -12.95 3.97 -9.88
CA ALA A 91 -11.69 4.33 -10.53
C ALA A 91 -11.91 5.07 -11.84
N ASP A 92 -12.78 4.53 -12.72
CA ASP A 92 -13.08 5.13 -14.01
C ASP A 92 -13.71 6.53 -13.87
N GLU A 93 -14.68 6.68 -12.98
CA GLU A 93 -15.33 7.98 -12.74
C GLU A 93 -14.35 8.98 -12.09
N THR A 94 -13.47 8.52 -11.20
CA THR A 94 -12.42 9.37 -10.63
C THR A 94 -11.48 9.87 -11.72
N MET A 95 -11.06 9.01 -12.64
CA MET A 95 -10.19 9.43 -13.76
C MET A 95 -10.88 10.42 -14.69
N ARG A 96 -12.14 10.20 -15.05
CA ARG A 96 -12.93 11.14 -15.85
C ARG A 96 -13.09 12.50 -15.17
N PHE A 97 -13.33 12.49 -13.88
CA PHE A 97 -13.41 13.71 -13.07
C PHE A 97 -12.08 14.45 -13.03
N MET A 98 -10.96 13.76 -12.81
CA MET A 98 -9.63 14.34 -12.85
C MET A 98 -9.30 14.97 -14.21
N ASP A 99 -9.65 14.30 -15.31
CA ASP A 99 -9.44 14.84 -16.66
C ASP A 99 -10.26 16.10 -16.92
N SER A 100 -11.43 16.21 -16.33
CA SER A 100 -12.26 17.41 -16.37
C SER A 100 -11.66 18.56 -15.56
N LEU A 101 -11.09 18.24 -14.39
CA LEU A 101 -10.40 19.23 -13.54
C LEU A 101 -9.11 19.75 -14.19
N ARG A 102 -8.33 18.89 -14.85
CA ARG A 102 -7.09 19.28 -15.54
C ARG A 102 -7.31 20.28 -16.67
N LYS A 103 -8.53 20.34 -17.23
CA LYS A 103 -8.91 21.32 -18.26
C LYS A 103 -9.24 22.70 -17.70
N GLN A 104 -9.34 22.85 -16.38
CA GLN A 104 -9.65 24.13 -15.74
C GLN A 104 -8.39 24.96 -15.55
N PRO A 105 -8.33 26.22 -16.03
CA PRO A 105 -7.14 27.05 -15.96
C PRO A 105 -6.73 27.45 -14.53
N GLN A 106 -7.66 27.30 -13.57
CA GLN A 106 -7.42 27.61 -12.16
C GLN A 106 -6.74 26.43 -11.42
N ILE A 107 -6.65 25.24 -12.03
CA ILE A 107 -6.14 24.02 -11.40
C ILE A 107 -4.75 23.73 -11.97
N GLY A 108 -3.74 23.82 -11.12
CA GLY A 108 -2.35 23.59 -11.51
C GLY A 108 -2.01 22.11 -11.65
N SER A 109 -2.51 21.26 -10.75
CA SER A 109 -2.30 19.81 -10.81
C SER A 109 -3.43 19.07 -10.08
N VAL A 110 -3.70 17.84 -10.53
CA VAL A 110 -4.67 16.95 -9.88
C VAL A 110 -4.03 15.57 -9.74
N THR A 111 -4.03 15.03 -8.55
CA THR A 111 -3.48 13.70 -8.23
C THR A 111 -4.48 12.87 -7.45
N THR A 112 -4.41 11.57 -7.59
CA THR A 112 -5.12 10.60 -6.74
C THR A 112 -4.16 9.49 -6.33
N GLN A 113 -4.40 8.92 -5.16
CA GLN A 113 -3.71 7.71 -4.70
C GLN A 113 -4.58 6.47 -4.88
N PHE A 114 -5.84 6.67 -5.26
CA PHE A 114 -6.74 5.56 -5.49
C PHE A 114 -6.32 4.80 -6.75
N ASN A 115 -6.02 3.51 -6.56
CA ASN A 115 -5.69 2.58 -7.63
C ASN A 115 -6.43 1.27 -7.39
N ALA A 116 -7.34 0.93 -8.28
CA ALA A 116 -8.10 -0.32 -8.24
C ALA A 116 -7.42 -1.47 -9.01
N GLY A 117 -6.32 -1.17 -9.73
CA GLY A 117 -5.61 -2.12 -10.59
C GLY A 117 -4.39 -2.78 -9.95
N ILE A 118 -4.26 -2.77 -8.63
CA ILE A 118 -3.09 -3.36 -7.96
C ILE A 118 -3.16 -4.87 -8.05
N PRO A 119 -2.11 -5.54 -8.60
CA PRO A 119 -2.07 -6.99 -8.66
C PRO A 119 -2.15 -7.61 -7.26
N GLN A 120 -3.10 -8.50 -7.08
CA GLN A 120 -3.36 -9.18 -5.81
C GLN A 120 -3.51 -10.68 -6.05
N ARG A 121 -3.36 -11.44 -4.97
CA ARG A 121 -3.67 -12.87 -4.96
C ARG A 121 -4.82 -13.11 -4.01
N ARG A 122 -5.88 -13.68 -4.54
CA ARG A 122 -7.04 -14.08 -3.76
C ARG A 122 -6.91 -15.55 -3.39
N ILE A 123 -6.98 -15.83 -2.10
CA ILE A 123 -7.06 -17.19 -1.57
C ILE A 123 -8.54 -17.52 -1.42
N GLU A 124 -9.04 -18.39 -2.27
CA GLU A 124 -10.40 -18.93 -2.19
C GLU A 124 -10.39 -20.19 -1.32
N VAL A 125 -11.29 -20.24 -0.36
CA VAL A 125 -11.38 -21.33 0.62
C VAL A 125 -12.63 -22.14 0.32
N ASP A 126 -12.46 -23.42 0.09
CA ASP A 126 -13.55 -24.41 0.10
C ASP A 126 -13.90 -24.71 1.56
N LYS A 127 -14.93 -23.98 2.03
CA LYS A 127 -15.35 -24.03 3.44
C LYS A 127 -15.89 -25.40 3.83
N GLU A 128 -16.61 -26.07 2.93
CA GLU A 128 -17.17 -27.39 3.16
C GLU A 128 -16.06 -28.42 3.31
N LYS A 129 -15.09 -28.39 2.42
CA LYS A 129 -13.93 -29.25 2.46
C LYS A 129 -13.04 -29.03 3.68
N ALA A 130 -12.83 -27.75 4.07
CA ALA A 130 -12.08 -27.43 5.28
C ALA A 130 -12.77 -28.01 6.53
N LEU A 131 -14.09 -27.82 6.66
CA LEU A 131 -14.86 -28.34 7.78
C LEU A 131 -14.92 -29.87 7.79
N ALA A 132 -15.02 -30.51 6.62
CA ALA A 132 -14.98 -31.96 6.50
C ALA A 132 -13.63 -32.56 6.94
N GLN A 133 -12.54 -31.80 6.80
CA GLN A 133 -11.20 -32.15 7.29
C GLN A 133 -10.98 -31.75 8.76
N GLY A 134 -12.02 -31.28 9.46
CA GLY A 134 -11.94 -30.88 10.86
C GLY A 134 -11.31 -29.50 11.09
N VAL A 135 -10.99 -28.73 10.05
CA VAL A 135 -10.31 -27.44 10.19
C VAL A 135 -11.30 -26.34 10.56
N PRO A 136 -11.18 -25.71 11.76
CA PRO A 136 -11.99 -24.55 12.10
C PRO A 136 -11.60 -23.35 11.23
N LEU A 137 -12.54 -22.75 10.51
CA LEU A 137 -12.28 -21.60 9.62
C LEU A 137 -11.60 -20.43 10.35
N ARG A 138 -11.95 -20.20 11.63
CA ARG A 138 -11.29 -19.18 12.45
C ARG A 138 -9.80 -19.46 12.65
N SER A 139 -9.42 -20.71 12.87
CA SER A 139 -8.03 -21.14 13.01
C SER A 139 -7.28 -20.91 11.70
N PHE A 140 -7.88 -21.31 10.58
CA PHE A 140 -7.33 -21.06 9.24
C PHE A 140 -7.07 -19.57 9.00
N TYR A 141 -8.07 -18.71 9.15
CA TYR A 141 -7.90 -17.26 8.89
C TYR A 141 -6.88 -16.63 9.82
N LYS A 142 -6.84 -17.02 11.09
CA LYS A 142 -5.83 -16.55 12.05
C LYS A 142 -4.42 -16.96 11.63
N THR A 143 -4.23 -18.20 11.24
CA THR A 143 -2.93 -18.72 10.76
C THR A 143 -2.49 -17.97 9.50
N MET A 144 -3.36 -17.83 8.51
CA MET A 144 -3.04 -17.12 7.27
C MET A 144 -2.71 -15.64 7.51
N SER A 145 -3.49 -14.96 8.36
CA SER A 145 -3.22 -13.56 8.74
C SER A 145 -1.86 -13.43 9.45
N THR A 146 -1.53 -14.35 10.33
CA THR A 146 -0.24 -14.36 11.05
C THR A 146 0.92 -14.62 10.09
N LEU A 147 0.83 -15.66 9.26
CA LEU A 147 1.93 -16.07 8.39
C LEU A 147 2.17 -15.07 7.25
N LEU A 148 1.12 -14.55 6.62
CA LEU A 148 1.22 -13.61 5.49
C LEU A 148 1.32 -12.15 5.93
N GLY A 149 0.47 -11.72 6.86
CA GLY A 149 0.36 -10.33 7.30
C GLY A 149 1.24 -9.96 8.48
N GLY A 150 1.61 -10.95 9.28
CA GLY A 150 2.28 -10.75 10.56
C GLY A 150 1.31 -10.50 11.72
N SER A 151 1.64 -11.02 12.87
CA SER A 151 0.88 -10.82 14.11
C SER A 151 1.78 -10.17 15.16
N TYR A 152 1.28 -9.09 15.74
CA TYR A 152 1.93 -8.46 16.88
C TYR A 152 1.83 -9.40 18.12
N ILE A 153 2.97 -9.58 18.80
CA ILE A 153 3.08 -10.44 19.98
C ILE A 153 3.16 -9.58 21.23
N ASN A 154 4.21 -8.76 21.33
CA ASN A 154 4.46 -7.91 22.49
C ASN A 154 5.46 -6.79 22.17
N ASN A 155 5.73 -5.96 23.18
CA ASN A 155 6.82 -5.00 23.16
C ASN A 155 7.94 -5.45 24.10
N PHE A 156 9.17 -5.10 23.77
CA PHE A 156 10.31 -5.20 24.69
C PHE A 156 11.14 -3.93 24.69
N ASN A 157 11.74 -3.62 25.83
CA ASN A 157 12.63 -2.48 26.00
C ASN A 157 14.08 -2.91 25.82
N ARG A 158 14.81 -2.20 24.95
CA ARG A 158 16.25 -2.37 24.77
C ARG A 158 16.90 -1.04 24.41
N PHE A 159 18.04 -0.76 25.04
CA PHE A 159 18.79 0.48 24.83
C PHE A 159 17.94 1.76 24.99
N GLY A 160 17.02 1.78 25.94
CA GLY A 160 16.13 2.92 26.19
C GLY A 160 15.06 3.15 25.13
N LYS A 161 14.85 2.20 24.21
CA LYS A 161 13.82 2.25 23.15
C LYS A 161 12.86 1.07 23.31
N LEU A 162 11.59 1.32 22.96
CA LEU A 162 10.55 0.32 22.87
C LEU A 162 10.53 -0.30 21.49
N TYR A 163 10.68 -1.62 21.41
CA TYR A 163 10.61 -2.40 20.17
C TYR A 163 9.37 -3.27 20.16
N GLN A 164 8.67 -3.31 19.03
CA GLN A 164 7.53 -4.18 18.80
C GLN A 164 8.01 -5.50 18.21
N THR A 165 7.48 -6.60 18.75
CA THR A 165 7.75 -7.96 18.25
C THR A 165 6.60 -8.43 17.39
N TYR A 166 6.89 -8.84 16.17
CA TYR A 166 5.95 -9.45 15.24
C TYR A 166 6.42 -10.85 14.87
N ILE A 167 5.46 -11.78 14.72
CA ILE A 167 5.70 -13.09 14.11
C ILE A 167 5.10 -13.12 12.72
N GLN A 168 5.87 -13.61 11.76
CA GLN A 168 5.46 -13.71 10.35
C GLN A 168 6.25 -14.86 9.71
N ALA A 169 5.74 -15.45 8.63
CA ALA A 169 6.52 -16.39 7.82
C ALA A 169 7.75 -15.71 7.23
N ALA A 170 8.86 -16.43 7.13
CA ALA A 170 10.06 -15.91 6.49
C ALA A 170 9.78 -15.59 5.00
N PRO A 171 10.52 -14.61 4.39
CA PRO A 171 10.22 -14.13 3.03
C PRO A 171 10.13 -15.23 1.98
N GLU A 172 10.96 -16.25 2.05
CA GLU A 172 10.96 -17.40 1.15
C GLU A 172 9.66 -18.20 1.17
N TYR A 173 8.95 -18.21 2.29
CA TYR A 173 7.67 -18.91 2.46
C TYR A 173 6.43 -18.05 2.17
N ARG A 174 6.59 -16.81 1.71
CA ARG A 174 5.47 -15.91 1.36
C ARG A 174 5.68 -15.18 0.04
N ARG A 175 6.67 -15.62 -0.76
CA ARG A 175 7.10 -14.93 -1.99
C ARG A 175 6.15 -15.17 -3.16
N ASP A 176 5.62 -16.38 -3.30
CA ASP A 176 4.81 -16.78 -4.43
C ASP A 176 3.57 -17.60 -4.04
N LYS A 177 2.77 -17.98 -5.03
CA LYS A 177 1.55 -18.76 -4.81
C LYS A 177 1.81 -20.19 -4.32
N TYR A 178 2.98 -20.75 -4.61
CA TYR A 178 3.37 -22.11 -4.20
C TYR A 178 3.77 -22.16 -2.72
N SER A 179 4.04 -21.02 -2.12
CA SER A 179 4.32 -20.91 -0.68
C SER A 179 3.20 -21.49 0.19
N LEU A 180 1.94 -21.43 -0.28
CA LEU A 180 0.79 -22.02 0.43
C LEU A 180 0.85 -23.55 0.58
N GLU A 181 1.60 -24.24 -0.27
CA GLU A 181 1.80 -25.69 -0.15
C GLU A 181 2.60 -26.07 1.10
N SER A 182 3.38 -25.11 1.64
CA SER A 182 4.17 -25.26 2.86
C SER A 182 3.41 -24.91 4.13
N TYR A 183 2.14 -24.48 4.02
CA TYR A 183 1.36 -24.04 5.17
C TYR A 183 0.43 -25.12 5.65
N PHE A 184 0.37 -25.26 6.98
CA PHE A 184 -0.47 -26.23 7.67
C PHE A 184 -1.32 -25.53 8.71
N VAL A 185 -2.49 -26.08 8.96
CA VAL A 185 -3.41 -25.63 10.01
C VAL A 185 -3.80 -26.80 10.87
N ASP A 186 -3.89 -26.58 12.18
CA ASP A 186 -4.32 -27.58 13.13
C ASP A 186 -5.84 -27.80 13.04
N ASP A 187 -6.28 -29.07 13.06
CA ASP A 187 -7.69 -29.48 13.05
C ASP A 187 -8.34 -29.42 14.44
N GLY A 188 -7.62 -28.97 15.47
CA GLY A 188 -8.05 -28.96 16.87
C GLY A 188 -7.88 -30.29 17.59
N GLN A 189 -7.43 -31.34 16.90
CA GLN A 189 -7.11 -32.67 17.46
C GLN A 189 -5.60 -32.97 17.45
N GLY A 190 -4.81 -32.01 16.96
CA GLY A 190 -3.36 -32.11 16.87
C GLY A 190 -2.85 -32.63 15.53
N ASN A 191 -3.71 -32.81 14.51
CA ASN A 191 -3.27 -33.13 13.18
C ASN A 191 -3.02 -31.87 12.36
N SER A 192 -1.94 -31.86 11.57
CA SER A 192 -1.57 -30.77 10.67
C SER A 192 -2.16 -31.00 9.29
N ILE A 193 -3.12 -30.20 8.88
CA ILE A 193 -3.82 -30.27 7.60
C ILE A 193 -3.18 -29.29 6.63
N PRO A 194 -2.73 -29.73 5.43
CA PRO A 194 -2.18 -28.82 4.41
C PRO A 194 -3.24 -27.80 3.95
N VAL A 195 -2.90 -26.51 3.94
CA VAL A 195 -3.78 -25.43 3.48
C VAL A 195 -4.17 -25.63 2.00
N SER A 196 -3.24 -26.10 1.19
CA SER A 196 -3.46 -26.37 -0.24
C SER A 196 -4.53 -27.44 -0.51
N SER A 197 -4.88 -28.27 0.48
CA SER A 197 -5.91 -29.30 0.30
C SER A 197 -7.32 -28.74 0.14
N PHE A 198 -7.61 -27.54 0.66
CA PHE A 198 -8.94 -26.91 0.65
C PHE A 198 -8.91 -25.43 0.19
N THR A 199 -7.79 -24.95 -0.37
CA THR A 199 -7.69 -23.60 -0.90
C THR A 199 -7.23 -23.58 -2.35
N THR A 200 -7.61 -22.52 -3.06
CA THR A 200 -7.13 -22.21 -4.41
C THR A 200 -6.65 -20.77 -4.46
N VAL A 201 -5.54 -20.51 -5.13
CA VAL A 201 -5.02 -19.15 -5.33
C VAL A 201 -5.33 -18.67 -6.72
N ARG A 202 -5.94 -17.51 -6.83
CA ARG A 202 -6.20 -16.81 -8.10
C ARG A 202 -5.54 -15.47 -8.11
N ASP A 203 -4.91 -15.15 -9.24
CA ASP A 203 -4.43 -13.80 -9.50
C ASP A 203 -5.65 -12.89 -9.80
N THR A 204 -5.66 -11.71 -9.23
CA THR A 204 -6.73 -10.70 -9.37
C THR A 204 -6.13 -9.31 -9.27
N THR A 205 -6.94 -8.30 -9.45
CA THR A 205 -6.62 -6.91 -9.15
C THR A 205 -7.57 -6.38 -8.09
N GLY A 206 -7.15 -5.35 -7.38
CA GLY A 206 -7.96 -4.73 -6.35
C GLY A 206 -7.34 -3.44 -5.82
N VAL A 207 -8.01 -2.87 -4.82
CA VAL A 207 -7.51 -1.69 -4.12
C VAL A 207 -6.43 -2.08 -3.11
N GLU A 208 -5.49 -1.18 -2.87
CA GLU A 208 -4.36 -1.43 -1.97
C GLU A 208 -4.82 -1.58 -0.51
N PHE A 209 -5.76 -0.76 -0.11
CA PHE A 209 -6.35 -0.79 1.23
C PHE A 209 -7.80 -0.32 1.23
N VAL A 210 -8.53 -0.74 2.23
CA VAL A 210 -9.89 -0.28 2.54
C VAL A 210 -9.85 0.26 3.96
N SER A 211 -10.16 1.55 4.15
CA SER A 211 -10.38 2.14 5.47
C SER A 211 -11.86 2.04 5.83
N GLN A 212 -12.15 1.64 7.03
CA GLN A 212 -13.49 1.64 7.62
C GLN A 212 -13.59 2.73 8.68
#